data_1bbc71e13ed5a94157d6c62602730884
#
_entry.id   1bbc71e13ed5a94157d6c62602730884
#
_cell.length_a   1.000
_cell.length_b   1.000
_cell.length_c   1.000
_cell.angle_alpha   90.00
_cell.angle_beta   90.00
_cell.angle_gamma   90.00
#
_symmetry.space_group_name_H-M   'P 1'
#
loop_
_entity.id
_entity.type
_entity.pdbx_description
1 polymer ?
#
loop_
_entity_poly.entity_id
_entity_poly.type
_entity_poly.pdbx_seq_one_letter_code
_entity_poly.pdbx_strand_id
1 'polypeptide(L)'
;MQFKAAIVFTIVTVILSACHSNNNATTNASFCDTICMKDSLKYIDNANKLKPYVYISAKNCSGDTLTWGYSGVNKNIPFDYKLRKDYTRCYIKDTSFALLVFNTCENGRGYFLKLSFARQSNYRKSTTAINNFDPKFAVADSLLAYTDKGNIFIEDYRNDKKALVTFGKQLDFDFDAIHETLDSVNITRNHVWAKFKMDGNWQIIDKNITLE
;
A
#
# COMPACT_ATOMS: atom_id res chain seq x y z
N MET A 1 83.65 -33.39 -15.38
CA MET A 1 82.98 -32.87 -14.15
C MET A 1 81.76 -32.12 -14.55
N GLN A 2 80.59 -32.71 -14.43
CA GLN A 2 79.30 -32.05 -14.77
C GLN A 2 78.48 -31.96 -13.49
N PHE A 3 78.19 -30.73 -13.05
CA PHE A 3 77.25 -30.50 -11.96
C PHE A 3 75.85 -30.42 -12.51
N LYS A 4 74.97 -31.34 -12.09
CA LYS A 4 73.54 -31.28 -12.32
C LYS A 4 72.88 -30.44 -11.23
N ALA A 5 72.36 -29.32 -11.56
CA ALA A 5 71.52 -28.52 -10.68
C ALA A 5 70.09 -29.07 -10.70
N ALA A 6 69.59 -29.54 -9.57
CA ALA A 6 68.20 -29.95 -9.38
C ALA A 6 67.38 -28.72 -8.99
N ILE A 7 66.44 -28.33 -9.83
CA ILE A 7 65.49 -27.27 -9.51
C ILE A 7 64.30 -27.92 -8.79
N VAL A 8 64.14 -27.64 -7.52
CA VAL A 8 62.96 -27.99 -6.73
C VAL A 8 61.83 -27.00 -6.95
N PHE A 9 60.81 -27.44 -7.67
CA PHE A 9 59.58 -26.61 -7.88
C PHE A 9 58.65 -26.83 -6.70
N THR A 10 58.60 -25.82 -5.79
CA THR A 10 57.64 -25.80 -4.68
C THR A 10 56.32 -25.25 -5.15
N ILE A 11 55.33 -26.10 -5.37
CA ILE A 11 53.95 -25.67 -5.70
C ILE A 11 53.29 -25.26 -4.40
N VAL A 12 53.09 -23.95 -4.23
CA VAL A 12 52.23 -23.39 -3.18
C VAL A 12 50.80 -23.42 -3.65
N THR A 13 50.05 -24.40 -3.15
CA THR A 13 48.60 -24.48 -3.31
C THR A 13 47.91 -23.49 -2.37
N VAL A 14 47.51 -22.34 -2.89
CA VAL A 14 46.65 -21.39 -2.15
C VAL A 14 45.21 -21.92 -2.20
N ILE A 15 44.77 -22.48 -1.10
CA ILE A 15 43.37 -22.88 -0.89
C ILE A 15 42.60 -21.60 -0.60
N LEU A 16 41.91 -21.04 -1.61
CA LEU A 16 40.92 -20.00 -1.45
C LEU A 16 39.66 -20.62 -0.83
N SER A 17 39.57 -20.55 0.50
CA SER A 17 38.33 -20.82 1.21
C SER A 17 37.32 -19.74 0.87
N ALA A 18 36.51 -19.93 -0.16
CA ALA A 18 35.33 -19.12 -0.40
C ALA A 18 34.32 -19.38 0.70
N CYS A 19 34.28 -18.51 1.70
CA CYS A 19 33.16 -18.42 2.63
C CYS A 19 31.92 -18.05 1.82
N HIS A 20 31.14 -19.03 1.47
CA HIS A 20 29.74 -18.84 1.08
C HIS A 20 28.95 -18.47 2.34
N SER A 21 28.89 -17.20 2.66
CA SER A 21 27.90 -16.72 3.59
C SER A 21 26.55 -16.71 2.87
N ASN A 22 25.81 -17.80 2.98
CA ASN A 22 24.38 -17.82 2.66
C ASN A 22 23.66 -16.97 3.72
N ASN A 23 23.81 -15.67 3.66
CA ASN A 23 22.92 -14.73 4.31
C ASN A 23 21.67 -14.59 3.44
N ASN A 24 20.82 -15.60 3.41
CA ASN A 24 19.41 -15.44 3.12
C ASN A 24 18.72 -14.79 4.33
N ALA A 25 19.22 -13.63 4.75
CA ALA A 25 18.38 -12.69 5.44
C ALA A 25 17.47 -12.11 4.36
N THR A 26 16.27 -12.64 4.21
CA THR A 26 15.15 -11.91 3.67
C THR A 26 14.96 -10.70 4.57
N THR A 27 15.72 -9.65 4.33
CA THR A 27 15.40 -8.34 4.87
C THR A 27 14.06 -7.99 4.22
N ASN A 28 12.98 -8.14 4.98
CA ASN A 28 11.71 -7.52 4.65
C ASN A 28 12.02 -6.03 4.54
N ALA A 29 12.27 -5.58 3.32
CA ALA A 29 12.55 -4.18 3.05
C ALA A 29 11.30 -3.41 3.50
N SER A 30 11.43 -2.63 4.57
CA SER A 30 10.33 -1.80 5.04
C SER A 30 9.97 -0.83 3.92
N PHE A 31 8.68 -0.66 3.63
CA PHE A 31 8.18 0.29 2.64
C PHE A 31 8.55 1.74 3.01
N CYS A 32 8.71 2.03 4.28
CA CYS A 32 9.19 3.31 4.77
C CYS A 32 10.63 3.22 5.29
N ASP A 33 11.45 4.23 5.04
CA ASP A 33 12.83 4.37 5.57
C ASP A 33 12.83 4.48 7.10
N THR A 34 11.77 5.03 7.68
CA THR A 34 11.52 5.07 9.12
C THR A 34 10.11 4.54 9.42
N ILE A 35 10.04 3.59 10.32
CA ILE A 35 8.78 2.95 10.73
C ILE A 35 8.20 3.55 12.01
N CYS A 36 8.80 4.63 12.52
CA CYS A 36 8.35 5.27 13.75
C CYS A 36 7.48 6.49 13.45
N MET A 37 6.19 6.40 13.73
CA MET A 37 5.28 7.54 13.72
C MET A 37 5.50 8.35 15.00
N LYS A 38 6.19 9.50 14.89
CA LYS A 38 6.48 10.36 16.03
C LYS A 38 5.35 11.33 16.33
N ASP A 39 4.71 11.85 15.29
CA ASP A 39 3.71 12.91 15.40
C ASP A 39 2.32 12.38 15.06
N SER A 40 1.33 12.88 15.78
CA SER A 40 -0.08 12.63 15.47
C SER A 40 -0.47 13.30 14.17
N LEU A 41 -1.31 12.66 13.36
CA LEU A 41 -1.82 13.18 12.10
C LEU A 41 -3.20 13.81 12.31
N LYS A 42 -3.38 15.03 11.81
CA LYS A 42 -4.63 15.77 11.95
C LYS A 42 -5.06 16.38 10.63
N TYR A 43 -6.27 16.06 10.22
CA TYR A 43 -6.93 16.57 9.03
C TYR A 43 -8.21 17.28 9.44
N ILE A 44 -8.41 18.52 8.99
CA ILE A 44 -9.58 19.34 9.34
C ILE A 44 -10.05 20.05 8.07
N ASP A 45 -11.33 20.02 7.81
CA ASP A 45 -11.96 20.93 6.85
C ASP A 45 -12.30 22.25 7.54
N ASN A 46 -11.43 23.23 7.41
CA ASN A 46 -11.59 24.56 7.96
C ASN A 46 -12.59 25.43 7.19
N ALA A 47 -12.95 25.04 5.97
CA ALA A 47 -13.96 25.77 5.18
C ALA A 47 -15.37 25.48 5.68
N ASN A 48 -15.58 24.30 6.27
CA ASN A 48 -16.87 23.93 6.85
C ASN A 48 -17.05 24.51 8.26
N LYS A 49 -18.21 25.15 8.51
CA LYS A 49 -18.53 25.77 9.82
C LYS A 49 -18.48 24.77 11.00
N LEU A 50 -18.81 23.51 10.76
CA LEU A 50 -18.76 22.45 11.78
C LEU A 50 -17.37 21.84 11.93
N LYS A 51 -16.40 22.21 11.08
CA LYS A 51 -15.00 21.79 11.12
C LYS A 51 -14.84 20.27 11.29
N PRO A 52 -15.38 19.47 10.36
CA PRO A 52 -15.21 18.03 10.44
C PRO A 52 -13.72 17.67 10.40
N TYR A 53 -13.35 16.64 11.14
CA TYR A 53 -11.95 16.28 11.34
C TYR A 53 -11.73 14.78 11.36
N VAL A 54 -10.49 14.39 11.07
CA VAL A 54 -9.92 13.07 11.31
C VAL A 54 -8.60 13.25 12.03
N TYR A 55 -8.40 12.51 13.10
CA TYR A 55 -7.21 12.58 13.95
C TYR A 55 -6.70 11.17 14.23
N ILE A 56 -5.41 10.96 13.99
CA ILE A 56 -4.70 9.72 14.34
C ILE A 56 -3.70 10.08 15.42
N SER A 57 -3.91 9.60 16.64
CA SER A 57 -2.92 9.73 17.71
C SER A 57 -1.73 8.82 17.49
N ALA A 58 -0.54 9.27 17.87
CA ALA A 58 0.68 8.48 17.83
C ALA A 58 1.04 7.99 19.23
N LYS A 59 1.45 6.72 19.33
CA LYS A 59 1.95 6.11 20.56
C LYS A 59 2.91 4.97 20.21
N ASN A 60 4.08 4.95 20.87
CA ASN A 60 5.06 3.88 20.68
C ASN A 60 5.43 3.59 19.22
N CYS A 61 5.69 4.63 18.45
CA CYS A 61 6.02 4.56 17.01
C CYS A 61 4.90 4.06 16.09
N SER A 62 3.68 3.88 16.59
CA SER A 62 2.51 3.47 15.79
C SER A 62 1.38 4.48 15.93
N GLY A 63 0.37 4.40 15.05
CA GLY A 63 -0.95 4.93 15.37
C GLY A 63 -1.50 4.20 16.60
N ASP A 64 -2.33 4.88 17.37
CA ASP A 64 -2.94 4.31 18.58
C ASP A 64 -4.46 4.35 18.46
N THR A 65 -4.99 5.52 18.19
CA THR A 65 -6.44 5.74 18.09
C THR A 65 -6.75 6.59 16.88
N LEU A 66 -7.71 6.15 16.08
CA LEU A 66 -8.32 6.96 15.02
C LEU A 66 -9.60 7.58 15.55
N THR A 67 -9.64 8.89 15.57
CA THR A 67 -10.82 9.69 15.99
C THR A 67 -11.32 10.50 14.82
N TRP A 68 -12.63 10.56 14.62
CA TRP A 68 -13.24 11.40 13.58
C TRP A 68 -14.59 11.95 14.03
N GLY A 69 -14.96 13.10 13.50
CA GLY A 69 -16.19 13.75 13.88
C GLY A 69 -16.28 15.20 13.46
N TYR A 70 -17.20 15.90 14.06
CA TYR A 70 -17.42 17.36 13.99
C TYR A 70 -18.07 17.83 15.28
N SER A 71 -18.37 19.11 15.42
CA SER A 71 -19.03 19.64 16.63
C SER A 71 -20.30 18.85 16.98
N GLY A 72 -20.29 18.18 18.14
CA GLY A 72 -21.40 17.34 18.64
C GLY A 72 -21.39 15.88 18.14
N VAL A 73 -20.43 15.47 17.33
CA VAL A 73 -20.23 14.08 16.90
C VAL A 73 -18.75 13.72 17.05
N ASN A 74 -18.48 12.72 17.87
CA ASN A 74 -17.13 12.20 18.08
C ASN A 74 -17.17 10.68 18.09
N LYS A 75 -16.32 10.05 17.26
CA LYS A 75 -16.16 8.61 17.11
C LYS A 75 -14.71 8.24 17.20
N ASN A 76 -14.42 7.07 17.70
CA ASN A 76 -13.06 6.55 17.75
C ASN A 76 -13.03 5.02 17.58
N ILE A 77 -11.87 4.53 17.15
CA ILE A 77 -11.52 3.11 17.09
C ILE A 77 -10.04 2.93 17.42
N PRO A 78 -9.64 1.78 17.94
CA PRO A 78 -8.23 1.40 17.98
C PRO A 78 -7.62 1.43 16.57
N PHE A 79 -6.39 1.90 16.45
CA PHE A 79 -5.73 2.10 15.16
C PHE A 79 -4.23 1.82 15.28
N ASP A 80 -3.88 0.54 15.29
CA ASP A 80 -2.49 0.08 15.43
C ASP A 80 -1.87 -0.18 14.05
N TYR A 81 -1.37 0.90 13.42
CA TYR A 81 -0.66 0.84 12.15
C TYR A 81 0.60 1.69 12.21
N LYS A 82 1.70 1.16 11.68
CA LYS A 82 2.91 1.93 11.46
C LYS A 82 2.78 2.75 10.19
N LEU A 83 2.70 4.05 10.33
CA LEU A 83 2.41 4.99 9.25
C LEU A 83 3.47 6.08 9.14
N ARG A 84 3.52 6.69 7.96
CA ARG A 84 4.15 8.00 7.72
C ARG A 84 3.14 8.97 7.12
N LYS A 85 3.34 10.24 7.40
CA LYS A 85 2.51 11.33 6.84
C LYS A 85 2.48 11.29 5.32
N ASP A 86 3.62 11.01 4.68
CA ASP A 86 3.76 10.98 3.22
C ASP A 86 2.99 9.83 2.56
N TYR A 87 2.70 8.78 3.30
CA TYR A 87 1.93 7.63 2.87
C TYR A 87 0.52 7.60 3.48
N THR A 88 0.00 8.78 3.83
CA THR A 88 -1.34 8.93 4.40
C THR A 88 -2.02 10.16 3.81
N ARG A 89 -3.23 10.01 3.31
CA ARG A 89 -4.08 11.10 2.80
C ARG A 89 -5.47 10.98 3.37
N CYS A 90 -6.09 12.13 3.63
CA CYS A 90 -7.47 12.20 4.09
C CYS A 90 -8.24 13.19 3.23
N TYR A 91 -9.39 12.75 2.71
CA TYR A 91 -10.37 13.59 2.06
C TYR A 91 -11.62 13.65 2.92
N ILE A 92 -12.08 14.85 3.24
CA ILE A 92 -13.29 15.09 4.03
C ILE A 92 -14.37 15.62 3.09
N LYS A 93 -15.52 14.93 3.03
CA LYS A 93 -16.68 15.34 2.26
C LYS A 93 -17.73 15.90 3.21
N ASP A 94 -17.68 17.20 3.43
CA ASP A 94 -18.58 17.93 4.34
C ASP A 94 -18.71 17.22 5.71
N THR A 95 -19.93 17.11 6.21
CA THR A 95 -20.28 16.31 7.40
C THR A 95 -20.86 14.93 7.04
N SER A 96 -20.66 14.47 5.81
CA SER A 96 -21.15 13.16 5.37
C SER A 96 -20.17 12.04 5.73
N PHE A 97 -18.94 12.14 5.28
CA PHE A 97 -17.90 11.17 5.57
C PHE A 97 -16.49 11.74 5.37
N ALA A 98 -15.51 11.07 5.93
CA ALA A 98 -14.12 11.20 5.54
C ALA A 98 -13.61 9.92 4.91
N LEU A 99 -12.66 10.07 3.99
CA LEU A 99 -11.93 8.97 3.37
C LEU A 99 -10.46 9.07 3.77
N LEU A 100 -10.01 8.12 4.56
CA LEU A 100 -8.60 7.97 4.95
C LEU A 100 -7.98 6.87 4.09
N VAL A 101 -6.92 7.21 3.35
CA VAL A 101 -6.16 6.28 2.50
C VAL A 101 -4.72 6.27 2.98
N PHE A 102 -4.13 5.11 3.14
CA PHE A 102 -2.75 4.97 3.61
C PHE A 102 -2.11 3.66 3.19
N ASN A 103 -0.77 3.63 3.17
CA ASN A 103 0.00 2.40 3.11
C ASN A 103 0.75 2.20 4.43
N THR A 104 0.84 0.95 4.88
CA THR A 104 1.62 0.59 6.07
C THR A 104 3.11 0.61 5.78
N CYS A 105 3.91 1.02 6.75
CA CYS A 105 5.37 1.06 6.60
C CYS A 105 6.03 -0.32 6.57
N GLU A 106 5.37 -1.35 7.08
CA GLU A 106 5.95 -2.69 7.19
C GLU A 106 6.12 -3.36 5.83
N ASN A 107 5.08 -3.35 5.01
CA ASN A 107 5.04 -4.09 3.73
C ASN A 107 4.45 -3.26 2.58
N GLY A 108 4.12 -1.99 2.79
CA GLY A 108 3.51 -1.14 1.77
C GLY A 108 2.05 -1.45 1.46
N ARG A 109 1.43 -2.35 2.21
CA ARG A 109 0.04 -2.73 1.98
C ARG A 109 -0.89 -1.54 2.05
N GLY A 110 -1.74 -1.39 1.03
CA GLY A 110 -2.68 -0.30 0.90
C GLY A 110 -3.98 -0.54 1.66
N TYR A 111 -4.45 0.51 2.32
CA TYR A 111 -5.71 0.53 3.06
C TYR A 111 -6.54 1.75 2.68
N PHE A 112 -7.85 1.63 2.78
CA PHE A 112 -8.70 2.79 2.93
C PHE A 112 -9.78 2.58 4.00
N LEU A 113 -10.19 3.67 4.65
CA LEU A 113 -11.32 3.72 5.55
C LEU A 113 -12.29 4.81 5.10
N LYS A 114 -13.55 4.44 4.82
CA LYS A 114 -14.65 5.40 4.65
C LYS A 114 -15.31 5.59 6.01
N LEU A 115 -15.05 6.73 6.63
CA LEU A 115 -15.44 7.10 8.01
C LEU A 115 -16.72 7.91 7.96
N SER A 116 -17.85 7.30 8.22
CA SER A 116 -19.13 8.02 8.24
C SER A 116 -19.24 8.94 9.46
N PHE A 117 -19.70 10.15 9.24
CA PHE A 117 -20.02 11.11 10.32
C PHE A 117 -21.44 10.93 10.87
N ALA A 118 -22.31 10.15 10.23
CA ALA A 118 -23.66 9.88 10.75
C ALA A 118 -23.58 9.11 12.08
N ARG A 119 -24.37 9.52 13.08
CA ARG A 119 -24.28 8.99 14.45
C ARG A 119 -24.39 7.47 14.53
N GLN A 120 -25.25 6.84 13.74
CA GLN A 120 -25.55 5.41 13.81
C GLN A 120 -24.78 4.55 12.81
N SER A 121 -24.00 5.14 11.90
CA SER A 121 -23.26 4.37 10.89
C SER A 121 -21.85 4.07 11.32
N ASN A 122 -21.39 2.87 10.95
CA ASN A 122 -20.02 2.42 11.15
C ASN A 122 -19.12 2.93 10.03
N TYR A 123 -17.83 2.68 10.16
CA TYR A 123 -16.85 2.87 9.09
C TYR A 123 -16.79 1.64 8.18
N ARG A 124 -16.38 1.84 6.92
CA ARG A 124 -16.00 0.75 5.99
C ARG A 124 -14.49 0.75 5.84
N LYS A 125 -13.89 -0.43 5.96
CA LYS A 125 -12.45 -0.65 5.79
C LYS A 125 -12.20 -1.57 4.61
N SER A 126 -11.22 -1.26 3.76
CA SER A 126 -10.58 -2.18 2.85
C SER A 126 -9.10 -2.29 3.19
N THR A 127 -8.57 -3.51 3.12
CA THR A 127 -7.18 -3.84 3.40
C THR A 127 -6.40 -4.16 2.12
N THR A 128 -6.95 -3.78 0.96
CA THR A 128 -6.49 -4.18 -0.36
C THR A 128 -6.52 -3.01 -1.33
N ALA A 129 -6.31 -1.80 -0.82
CA ALA A 129 -6.32 -0.59 -1.63
C ALA A 129 -5.12 -0.55 -2.58
N ILE A 130 -5.40 -0.14 -3.82
CA ILE A 130 -4.43 0.20 -4.85
C ILE A 130 -4.37 1.72 -4.90
N ASN A 131 -3.22 2.33 -4.66
CA ASN A 131 -3.12 3.78 -4.57
C ASN A 131 -1.74 4.31 -4.99
N ASN A 132 -1.65 5.61 -5.20
CA ASN A 132 -0.45 6.31 -5.70
C ASN A 132 0.71 6.42 -4.69
N PHE A 133 0.61 5.84 -3.51
CA PHE A 133 1.77 5.74 -2.61
C PHE A 133 2.75 4.68 -3.08
N ASP A 134 2.26 3.68 -3.80
CA ASP A 134 3.10 2.73 -4.50
C ASP A 134 3.50 3.32 -5.86
N PRO A 135 4.80 3.44 -6.18
CA PRO A 135 5.26 4.04 -7.42
C PRO A 135 4.86 3.27 -8.69
N LYS A 136 4.48 2.01 -8.56
CA LYS A 136 4.01 1.18 -9.67
C LYS A 136 2.51 1.31 -9.92
N PHE A 137 1.79 1.99 -9.05
CA PHE A 137 0.35 2.18 -9.15
C PHE A 137 0.01 3.64 -9.43
N ALA A 138 -0.75 3.87 -10.49
CA ALA A 138 -1.31 5.16 -10.83
C ALA A 138 -2.84 5.08 -10.79
N VAL A 139 -3.47 5.86 -9.93
CA VAL A 139 -4.92 5.95 -9.79
C VAL A 139 -5.31 7.42 -9.90
N ALA A 140 -6.20 7.75 -10.83
CA ALA A 140 -6.62 9.13 -11.04
C ALA A 140 -7.30 9.73 -9.80
N ASP A 141 -7.15 11.04 -9.63
CA ASP A 141 -7.77 11.77 -8.53
C ASP A 141 -9.28 11.51 -8.45
N SER A 142 -9.79 11.45 -7.25
CA SER A 142 -11.18 11.11 -6.92
C SER A 142 -11.56 9.64 -7.05
N LEU A 143 -10.67 8.78 -7.53
CA LEU A 143 -10.94 7.35 -7.58
C LEU A 143 -10.35 6.63 -6.37
N LEU A 144 -11.07 5.64 -5.90
CA LEU A 144 -10.60 4.57 -5.02
C LEU A 144 -10.50 3.31 -5.85
N ALA A 145 -9.36 2.66 -5.77
CA ALA A 145 -9.18 1.34 -6.35
C ALA A 145 -8.80 0.34 -5.23
N TYR A 146 -9.37 -0.84 -5.30
CA TYR A 146 -9.06 -1.93 -4.36
C TYR A 146 -9.38 -3.27 -5.00
N THR A 147 -8.80 -4.33 -4.46
CA THR A 147 -9.11 -5.68 -4.92
C THR A 147 -10.08 -6.35 -3.94
N ASP A 148 -11.00 -7.12 -4.49
CA ASP A 148 -11.87 -8.02 -3.74
C ASP A 148 -12.20 -9.23 -4.61
N LYS A 149 -12.15 -10.43 -4.02
CA LYS A 149 -12.41 -11.70 -4.72
C LYS A 149 -11.71 -11.80 -6.08
N GLY A 150 -10.43 -11.41 -6.12
CA GLY A 150 -9.60 -11.49 -7.32
C GLY A 150 -9.95 -10.52 -8.45
N ASN A 151 -10.74 -9.49 -8.20
CA ASN A 151 -11.11 -8.45 -9.16
C ASN A 151 -10.67 -7.07 -8.66
N ILE A 152 -10.56 -6.09 -9.55
CA ILE A 152 -10.32 -4.69 -9.20
C ILE A 152 -11.65 -3.94 -9.19
N PHE A 153 -12.00 -3.37 -8.05
CA PHE A 153 -13.12 -2.46 -7.87
C PHE A 153 -12.60 -1.02 -7.94
N ILE A 154 -13.34 -0.17 -8.61
CA ILE A 154 -13.04 1.25 -8.77
C ILE A 154 -14.28 2.03 -8.35
N GLU A 155 -14.13 3.00 -7.44
CA GLU A 155 -15.21 3.86 -6.97
C GLU A 155 -14.80 5.33 -7.12
N ASP A 156 -15.63 6.15 -7.74
CA ASP A 156 -15.49 7.61 -7.65
C ASP A 156 -16.16 8.10 -6.37
N TYR A 157 -15.36 8.47 -5.37
CA TYR A 157 -15.88 8.88 -4.06
C TYR A 157 -16.60 10.23 -4.07
N ARG A 158 -16.57 10.96 -5.19
CA ARG A 158 -17.30 12.24 -5.32
C ARG A 158 -18.79 12.05 -5.67
N ASN A 159 -19.10 11.04 -6.46
CA ASN A 159 -20.44 10.78 -6.98
C ASN A 159 -20.95 9.34 -6.75
N ASP A 160 -20.19 8.54 -6.02
CA ASP A 160 -20.46 7.15 -5.65
C ASP A 160 -20.61 6.18 -6.86
N LYS A 161 -20.18 6.59 -8.06
CA LYS A 161 -20.14 5.75 -9.26
C LYS A 161 -19.03 4.71 -9.18
N LYS A 162 -19.28 3.54 -9.79
CA LYS A 162 -18.40 2.36 -9.66
C LYS A 162 -18.11 1.70 -10.98
N ALA A 163 -16.99 1.00 -11.04
CA ALA A 163 -16.66 0.07 -12.10
C ALA A 163 -16.00 -1.19 -11.52
N LEU A 164 -16.13 -2.29 -12.25
CA LEU A 164 -15.52 -3.57 -11.92
C LEU A 164 -14.64 -4.04 -13.08
N VAL A 165 -13.39 -4.37 -12.78
CA VAL A 165 -12.46 -5.00 -13.72
C VAL A 165 -12.27 -6.45 -13.33
N THR A 166 -12.71 -7.35 -14.21
CA THR A 166 -12.58 -8.80 -14.04
C THR A 166 -11.48 -9.34 -14.95
N PHE A 167 -10.84 -10.41 -14.52
CA PHE A 167 -9.71 -11.03 -15.21
C PHE A 167 -10.06 -12.39 -15.85
N GLY A 168 -11.36 -12.72 -15.94
CA GLY A 168 -11.83 -14.02 -16.45
C GLY A 168 -11.71 -15.17 -15.44
N LYS A 169 -10.72 -15.13 -14.56
CA LYS A 169 -10.56 -16.00 -13.39
C LYS A 169 -10.36 -15.13 -12.15
N GLN A 170 -10.62 -15.71 -11.00
CA GLN A 170 -10.27 -15.06 -9.73
C GLN A 170 -8.75 -15.06 -9.57
N LEU A 171 -8.15 -13.89 -9.40
CA LEU A 171 -6.74 -13.77 -9.06
C LEU A 171 -6.56 -13.99 -7.55
N ASP A 172 -5.53 -14.72 -7.18
CA ASP A 172 -5.11 -14.88 -5.80
C ASP A 172 -4.06 -13.82 -5.48
N PHE A 173 -4.49 -12.79 -4.75
CA PHE A 173 -3.61 -11.69 -4.35
C PHE A 173 -2.98 -11.97 -2.99
N ASP A 174 -1.67 -12.08 -2.95
CA ASP A 174 -0.93 -11.91 -1.70
C ASP A 174 -0.76 -10.42 -1.43
N PHE A 175 -1.51 -9.90 -0.45
CA PHE A 175 -1.48 -8.47 -0.12
C PHE A 175 -0.21 -8.02 0.61
N ASP A 176 0.57 -8.93 1.14
CA ASP A 176 1.86 -8.65 1.73
C ASP A 176 2.99 -8.69 0.69
N ALA A 177 2.69 -9.23 -0.50
CA ALA A 177 3.58 -9.31 -1.67
C ALA A 177 2.81 -9.01 -2.97
N ILE A 178 2.02 -7.94 -2.99
CA ILE A 178 1.05 -7.63 -4.06
C ILE A 178 1.70 -7.64 -5.46
N HIS A 179 2.97 -7.25 -5.57
CA HIS A 179 3.69 -7.22 -6.84
C HIS A 179 4.05 -8.59 -7.41
N GLU A 180 3.89 -9.66 -6.63
CA GLU A 180 4.01 -11.02 -7.18
C GLU A 180 2.81 -11.40 -8.05
N THR A 181 1.65 -10.76 -7.84
CA THR A 181 0.44 -10.99 -8.62
C THR A 181 0.04 -9.78 -9.46
N LEU A 182 0.21 -8.55 -8.96
CA LEU A 182 -0.14 -7.31 -9.63
C LEU A 182 1.11 -6.41 -9.73
N ASP A 183 1.82 -6.47 -10.86
CA ASP A 183 3.09 -5.74 -11.03
C ASP A 183 2.87 -4.24 -11.09
N SER A 184 1.94 -3.78 -11.93
CA SER A 184 1.69 -2.35 -12.15
C SER A 184 0.26 -2.08 -12.62
N VAL A 185 -0.26 -0.91 -12.29
CA VAL A 185 -1.63 -0.50 -12.59
C VAL A 185 -1.67 0.97 -12.98
N ASN A 186 -2.47 1.28 -14.00
CA ASN A 186 -2.86 2.64 -14.34
C ASN A 186 -4.38 2.70 -14.50
N ILE A 187 -5.04 3.44 -13.63
CA ILE A 187 -6.49 3.58 -13.57
C ILE A 187 -6.87 5.04 -13.79
N THR A 188 -7.59 5.29 -14.85
CA THR A 188 -8.22 6.58 -15.14
C THR A 188 -9.75 6.47 -15.00
N ARG A 189 -10.47 7.56 -15.23
CA ARG A 189 -11.95 7.55 -15.14
C ARG A 189 -12.65 6.68 -16.18
N ASN A 190 -11.98 6.40 -17.28
CA ASN A 190 -12.56 5.70 -18.42
C ASN A 190 -11.70 4.55 -18.94
N HIS A 191 -10.57 4.28 -18.30
CA HIS A 191 -9.63 3.30 -18.79
C HIS A 191 -8.84 2.64 -17.65
N VAL A 192 -8.56 1.34 -17.79
CA VAL A 192 -7.71 0.57 -16.90
C VAL A 192 -6.68 -0.19 -17.72
N TRP A 193 -5.43 0.02 -17.37
CA TRP A 193 -4.32 -0.80 -17.76
C TRP A 193 -3.74 -1.47 -16.52
N ALA A 194 -3.51 -2.79 -16.57
CA ALA A 194 -2.87 -3.51 -15.47
C ALA A 194 -2.03 -4.66 -15.98
N LYS A 195 -0.85 -4.83 -15.40
CA LYS A 195 0.02 -5.99 -15.61
C LYS A 195 -0.08 -6.90 -14.40
N PHE A 196 -0.56 -8.11 -14.62
CA PHE A 196 -0.86 -9.08 -13.56
C PHE A 196 -0.37 -10.47 -13.93
N LYS A 197 -0.21 -11.33 -12.93
CA LYS A 197 0.22 -12.71 -13.11
C LYS A 197 -0.97 -13.66 -12.98
N MET A 198 -1.16 -14.51 -13.97
CA MET A 198 -2.19 -15.52 -13.96
C MET A 198 -1.62 -16.83 -14.51
N ASP A 199 -1.88 -17.96 -13.84
CA ASP A 199 -1.36 -19.27 -14.18
C ASP A 199 0.19 -19.27 -14.37
N GLY A 200 0.90 -18.50 -13.52
CA GLY A 200 2.36 -18.37 -13.55
C GLY A 200 2.91 -17.40 -14.60
N ASN A 201 2.11 -16.86 -15.50
CA ASN A 201 2.52 -16.00 -16.61
C ASN A 201 2.05 -14.56 -16.41
N TRP A 202 2.91 -13.59 -16.77
CA TRP A 202 2.53 -12.19 -16.81
C TRP A 202 1.62 -11.89 -17.99
N GLN A 203 0.51 -11.24 -17.72
CA GLN A 203 -0.49 -10.81 -18.70
C GLN A 203 -0.78 -9.32 -18.53
N ILE A 204 -1.37 -8.74 -19.55
CA ILE A 204 -1.82 -7.33 -19.54
C ILE A 204 -3.31 -7.30 -19.82
N ILE A 205 -4.04 -6.54 -19.03
CA ILE A 205 -5.37 -6.07 -19.35
C ILE A 205 -5.27 -4.60 -19.73
N ASP A 206 -5.90 -4.25 -20.83
CA ASP A 206 -5.97 -2.88 -21.34
C ASP A 206 -7.38 -2.69 -21.90
N LYS A 207 -8.22 -1.96 -21.15
CA LYS A 207 -9.62 -1.78 -21.54
C LYS A 207 -10.26 -0.50 -21.05
N ASN A 208 -11.24 -0.03 -21.80
CA ASN A 208 -12.12 1.05 -21.38
C ASN A 208 -13.09 0.54 -20.31
N ILE A 209 -13.42 1.43 -19.38
CA ILE A 209 -14.41 1.22 -18.31
C ILE A 209 -15.45 2.35 -18.34
N THR A 210 -16.61 2.07 -17.81
CA THR A 210 -17.65 3.06 -17.53
C THR A 210 -17.95 3.04 -16.03
N LEU A 211 -17.94 4.22 -15.41
CA LEU A 211 -18.36 4.38 -14.01
C LEU A 211 -19.88 4.61 -13.98
N GLU A 212 -20.61 3.68 -13.36
CA GLU A 212 -22.09 3.69 -13.25
C GLU A 212 -22.58 3.92 -11.83
#